data_c9360a57e09b85e1e94a515f3d62e655
#
_entry.id   c9360a57e09b85e1e94a515f3d62e655
#
_cell.length_a   1.000
_cell.length_b   1.000
_cell.length_c   1.000
_cell.angle_alpha   90.00
_cell.angle_beta   90.00
_cell.angle_gamma   90.00
#
_symmetry.space_group_name_H-M   'P 1'
#
loop_
_entity.id
_entity.type
_entity.pdbx_description
1 polymer ?
#
loop_
_entity_poly.entity_id
_entity_poly.type
_entity_poly.pdbx_seq_one_letter_code
_entity_poly.pdbx_strand_id
1 'polypeptide(L)'
;MQVESSQTMIRIVGLSATLPNYKDVAEFLRCYSLLSVPTSSSNFISVSLYKGLFYFDSSFRPVPLEQHFLGIKGKPGSLQSRKNLDQVTFQKVSDLVAQGHQVMVFVHARKETVKAAMSLREMSAVEGNAENFMCEEHPQWGLYRRKIGESRNKEMKMLFDSGFGIHHAGMLRSDRNMIESMFEAKAIKVIF
;
A
#
# COMPACT_ATOMS: atom_id res chain seq x y z
N MET A 1 -18.90 16.44 22.99
CA MET A 1 -17.66 16.90 22.35
C MET A 1 -17.43 18.36 22.69
N GLN A 2 -16.25 18.70 23.22
CA GLN A 2 -15.95 20.05 23.71
C GLN A 2 -15.90 21.13 22.61
N VAL A 3 -15.74 20.74 21.35
CA VAL A 3 -15.63 21.67 20.21
C VAL A 3 -16.94 22.37 19.88
N GLU A 4 -18.08 21.72 20.09
CA GLU A 4 -19.40 22.32 19.80
C GLU A 4 -19.87 23.35 20.80
N SER A 5 -19.31 23.36 22.01
CA SER A 5 -19.73 24.27 23.06
C SER A 5 -19.02 25.64 23.05
N SER A 6 -17.91 25.76 22.30
CA SER A 6 -17.06 26.95 22.36
C SER A 6 -16.83 27.67 21.03
N GLN A 7 -17.15 27.06 19.87
CA GLN A 7 -16.89 27.68 18.57
C GLN A 7 -17.97 27.31 17.53
N THR A 8 -18.62 28.32 16.96
CA THR A 8 -19.77 28.21 16.06
C THR A 8 -19.40 27.97 14.58
N MET A 9 -18.12 27.94 14.22
CA MET A 9 -17.65 27.93 12.81
C MET A 9 -16.66 26.81 12.45
N ILE A 10 -16.57 25.74 13.24
CA ILE A 10 -15.69 24.61 12.91
C ILE A 10 -16.46 23.56 12.12
N ARG A 11 -15.96 23.25 10.93
CA ARG A 11 -16.39 22.12 10.11
C ARG A 11 -15.41 20.96 10.26
N ILE A 12 -15.90 19.82 10.72
CA ILE A 12 -15.11 18.58 10.83
C ILE A 12 -15.34 17.77 9.54
N VAL A 13 -14.25 17.38 8.88
CA VAL A 13 -14.27 16.54 7.67
C VAL A 13 -13.43 15.30 7.95
N GLY A 14 -14.04 14.11 7.86
CA GLY A 14 -13.36 12.82 7.94
C GLY A 14 -13.13 12.27 6.55
N LEU A 15 -11.90 11.85 6.25
CA LEU A 15 -11.52 11.16 5.01
C LEU A 15 -10.96 9.79 5.37
N SER A 16 -11.41 8.75 4.66
CA SER A 16 -10.90 7.39 4.84
C SER A 16 -10.84 6.64 3.51
N ALA A 17 -9.79 5.85 3.31
CA ALA A 17 -9.63 5.04 2.10
C ALA A 17 -10.48 3.76 2.15
N THR A 18 -10.53 3.09 3.31
CA THR A 18 -11.29 1.85 3.52
C THR A 18 -11.90 1.85 4.92
N LEU A 19 -13.22 1.89 4.98
CA LEU A 19 -13.94 1.93 6.24
C LEU A 19 -15.24 1.12 6.11
N PRO A 20 -15.27 -0.15 6.56
CA PRO A 20 -16.45 -1.00 6.44
C PRO A 20 -17.63 -0.47 7.27
N ASN A 21 -17.37 0.20 8.39
CA ASN A 21 -18.36 0.78 9.30
C ASN A 21 -18.52 2.31 9.09
N TYR A 22 -18.49 2.77 7.85
CA TYR A 22 -18.58 4.19 7.51
C TYR A 22 -19.85 4.89 8.05
N LYS A 23 -20.95 4.14 8.23
CA LYS A 23 -22.18 4.67 8.82
C LYS A 23 -22.03 5.03 10.29
N ASP A 24 -21.35 4.17 11.08
CA ASP A 24 -21.09 4.42 12.51
C ASP A 24 -20.20 5.66 12.69
N VAL A 25 -19.23 5.83 11.78
CA VAL A 25 -18.38 7.03 11.79
C VAL A 25 -19.16 8.27 11.37
N ALA A 26 -20.08 8.16 10.42
CA ALA A 26 -20.97 9.24 10.05
C ALA A 26 -21.87 9.67 11.23
N GLU A 27 -22.38 8.70 11.99
CA GLU A 27 -23.13 8.97 13.22
C GLU A 27 -22.27 9.65 14.29
N PHE A 28 -21.06 9.15 14.51
CA PHE A 28 -20.10 9.76 15.42
C PHE A 28 -19.78 11.22 15.05
N LEU A 29 -19.64 11.50 13.75
CA LEU A 29 -19.38 12.85 13.21
C LEU A 29 -20.68 13.68 13.07
N ARG A 30 -21.84 13.11 13.40
CA ARG A 30 -23.17 13.74 13.26
C ARG A 30 -23.49 14.16 11.82
N CYS A 31 -23.05 13.37 10.84
CA CYS A 31 -23.34 13.57 9.42
C CYS A 31 -24.75 13.08 9.05
N TYR A 32 -25.74 13.30 9.90
CA TYR A 32 -27.12 12.87 9.67
C TYR A 32 -28.12 13.95 10.14
N SER A 33 -29.32 13.90 9.57
CA SER A 33 -30.48 14.64 10.07
C SER A 33 -31.61 13.66 10.36
N LEU A 34 -32.28 13.83 11.49
CA LEU A 34 -33.50 13.11 11.79
C LEU A 34 -34.66 13.80 11.06
N LEU A 35 -35.35 13.04 10.20
CA LEU A 35 -36.59 13.49 9.56
C LEU A 35 -37.74 12.76 10.24
N SER A 36 -38.71 13.52 10.76
CA SER A 36 -39.98 12.98 11.25
C SER A 36 -40.91 12.80 10.04
N VAL A 37 -41.19 11.55 9.69
CA VAL A 37 -42.10 11.21 8.58
C VAL A 37 -43.44 10.81 9.17
N PRO A 38 -44.55 11.48 8.81
CA PRO A 38 -45.89 11.09 9.26
C PRO A 38 -46.27 9.73 8.68
N THR A 39 -46.80 8.86 9.51
CA THR A 39 -47.41 7.59 9.08
C THR A 39 -48.91 7.74 8.99
N SER A 40 -49.57 6.80 8.28
CA SER A 40 -51.06 6.81 8.08
C SER A 40 -51.89 6.65 9.36
N SER A 41 -51.26 6.42 10.53
CA SER A 41 -51.91 6.24 11.86
C SER A 41 -51.55 7.36 12.86
N SER A 42 -51.27 8.58 12.42
CA SER A 42 -50.94 9.73 13.29
C SER A 42 -49.64 9.59 14.12
N ASN A 43 -48.86 8.57 13.88
CA ASN A 43 -47.55 8.38 14.47
C ASN A 43 -46.47 8.92 13.55
N PHE A 44 -45.37 9.41 14.13
CA PHE A 44 -44.19 9.84 13.37
C PHE A 44 -43.11 8.80 13.50
N ILE A 45 -42.50 8.42 12.38
CA ILE A 45 -41.28 7.60 12.37
C ILE A 45 -40.10 8.52 12.13
N SER A 46 -39.12 8.49 13.00
CA SER A 46 -37.87 9.18 12.79
C SER A 46 -36.98 8.39 11.83
N VAL A 47 -36.73 8.95 10.64
CA VAL A 47 -35.84 8.38 9.66
C VAL A 47 -34.53 9.13 9.69
N SER A 48 -33.44 8.38 9.91
CA SER A 48 -32.11 8.94 9.83
C SER A 48 -31.69 9.12 8.36
N LEU A 49 -31.45 10.36 7.95
CA LEU A 49 -30.94 10.67 6.62
C LEU A 49 -29.50 11.20 6.74
N TYR A 50 -28.57 10.49 6.15
CA TYR A 50 -27.16 10.88 6.13
C TYR A 50 -26.94 12.05 5.16
N LYS A 51 -26.77 13.26 5.71
CA LYS A 51 -26.36 14.45 4.94
C LYS A 51 -24.86 14.69 5.17
N GLY A 52 -24.09 14.72 4.10
CA GLY A 52 -22.62 14.89 4.18
C GLY A 52 -21.84 13.61 4.36
N LEU A 53 -22.47 12.44 4.17
CA LEU A 53 -21.80 11.17 3.99
C LEU A 53 -21.69 10.87 2.49
N PHE A 54 -20.46 10.71 2.01
CA PHE A 54 -20.16 10.36 0.63
C PHE A 54 -19.39 9.03 0.65
N TYR A 55 -19.95 8.03 0.01
CA TYR A 55 -19.33 6.71 -0.11
C TYR A 55 -19.03 6.44 -1.58
N PHE A 56 -17.77 6.12 -1.86
CA PHE A 56 -17.28 5.81 -3.19
C PHE A 56 -16.97 4.31 -3.25
N ASP A 57 -17.79 3.57 -3.95
CA ASP A 57 -17.63 2.13 -4.14
C ASP A 57 -16.60 1.80 -5.25
N SER A 58 -16.47 0.52 -5.59
CA SER A 58 -15.52 0.05 -6.61
C SER A 58 -15.75 0.65 -8.00
N SER A 59 -16.96 1.16 -8.32
CA SER A 59 -17.24 1.77 -9.62
C SER A 59 -16.53 3.09 -9.86
N PHE A 60 -16.12 3.76 -8.77
CA PHE A 60 -15.33 4.99 -8.82
C PHE A 60 -13.82 4.76 -8.99
N ARG A 61 -13.35 3.51 -8.96
CA ARG A 61 -11.90 3.23 -9.14
C ARG A 61 -11.52 3.37 -10.62
N PRO A 62 -10.55 4.23 -10.95
CA PRO A 62 -10.07 4.35 -12.34
C PRO A 62 -9.33 3.10 -12.81
N VAL A 63 -8.72 2.35 -11.89
CA VAL A 63 -8.08 1.06 -12.17
C VAL A 63 -8.79 -0.03 -11.35
N PRO A 64 -9.32 -1.08 -11.99
CA PRO A 64 -9.96 -2.19 -11.30
C PRO A 64 -9.04 -2.85 -10.28
N LEU A 65 -9.62 -3.36 -9.19
CA LEU A 65 -8.90 -4.12 -8.16
C LEU A 65 -9.33 -5.58 -8.21
N GLU A 66 -8.38 -6.44 -8.44
CA GLU A 66 -8.52 -7.89 -8.27
C GLU A 66 -7.84 -8.31 -6.97
N GLN A 67 -8.50 -9.15 -6.18
CA GLN A 67 -8.00 -9.58 -4.86
C GLN A 67 -7.81 -11.09 -4.85
N HIS A 68 -6.62 -11.53 -4.47
CA HIS A 68 -6.26 -12.92 -4.31
C HIS A 68 -5.79 -13.19 -2.88
N PHE A 69 -6.31 -14.25 -2.26
CA PHE A 69 -5.95 -14.67 -0.90
C PHE A 69 -5.20 -15.99 -0.95
N LEU A 70 -3.96 -15.99 -0.45
CA LEU A 70 -3.09 -17.15 -0.44
C LEU A 70 -2.88 -17.65 1.00
N GLY A 71 -3.25 -18.89 1.24
CA GLY A 71 -3.03 -19.55 2.54
C GLY A 71 -1.60 -20.03 2.70
N ILE A 72 -0.97 -19.71 3.83
CA ILE A 72 0.38 -20.16 4.17
C ILE A 72 0.32 -21.30 5.20
N LYS A 73 0.99 -22.41 4.90
CA LYS A 73 1.11 -23.55 5.82
C LYS A 73 2.05 -23.25 6.99
N GLY A 74 1.71 -23.76 8.18
CA GLY A 74 2.53 -23.70 9.38
C GLY A 74 1.87 -22.88 10.50
N LYS A 75 2.39 -23.06 11.73
CA LYS A 75 1.91 -22.31 12.89
C LYS A 75 2.25 -20.82 12.70
N PRO A 76 1.30 -19.88 12.83
CA PRO A 76 1.56 -18.46 12.71
C PRO A 76 2.73 -18.00 13.57
N GLY A 77 3.66 -17.22 13.00
CA GLY A 77 4.85 -16.70 13.69
C GLY A 77 6.01 -17.70 13.83
N SER A 78 5.85 -18.97 13.46
CA SER A 78 6.94 -19.95 13.44
C SER A 78 7.96 -19.64 12.34
N LEU A 79 9.20 -20.13 12.52
CA LEU A 79 10.26 -20.00 11.51
C LEU A 79 9.83 -20.66 10.18
N GLN A 80 9.15 -21.82 10.26
CA GLN A 80 8.67 -22.52 9.06
C GLN A 80 7.61 -21.73 8.32
N SER A 81 6.65 -21.14 9.03
CA SER A 81 5.62 -20.29 8.43
C SER A 81 6.22 -19.07 7.74
N ARG A 82 7.25 -18.45 8.33
CA ARG A 82 7.97 -17.32 7.71
C ARG A 82 8.69 -17.73 6.43
N LYS A 83 9.39 -18.86 6.43
CA LYS A 83 10.04 -19.39 5.22
C LYS A 83 9.03 -19.70 4.12
N ASN A 84 7.90 -20.31 4.48
CA ASN A 84 6.83 -20.58 3.52
C ASN A 84 6.23 -19.28 2.96
N LEU A 85 6.08 -18.25 3.79
CA LEU A 85 5.61 -16.93 3.35
C LEU A 85 6.60 -16.31 2.36
N ASP A 86 7.90 -16.30 2.68
CA ASP A 86 8.95 -15.77 1.80
C ASP A 86 8.94 -16.50 0.45
N GLN A 87 8.81 -17.84 0.46
CA GLN A 87 8.76 -18.65 -0.74
C GLN A 87 7.53 -18.34 -1.62
N VAL A 88 6.34 -18.26 -1.02
CA VAL A 88 5.12 -17.92 -1.76
C VAL A 88 5.18 -16.48 -2.29
N THR A 89 5.71 -15.55 -1.49
CA THR A 89 5.92 -14.17 -1.93
C THR A 89 6.86 -14.11 -3.13
N PHE A 90 8.00 -14.80 -3.05
CA PHE A 90 8.96 -14.87 -4.14
C PHE A 90 8.33 -15.43 -5.43
N GLN A 91 7.60 -16.54 -5.35
CA GLN A 91 6.93 -17.13 -6.51
C GLN A 91 5.97 -16.15 -7.16
N LYS A 92 5.11 -15.48 -6.36
CA LYS A 92 4.15 -14.52 -6.90
C LYS A 92 4.80 -13.26 -7.49
N VAL A 93 5.84 -12.76 -6.84
CA VAL A 93 6.61 -11.62 -7.37
C VAL A 93 7.29 -12.00 -8.68
N SER A 94 7.91 -13.19 -8.76
CA SER A 94 8.55 -13.70 -9.99
C SER A 94 7.55 -13.85 -11.13
N ASP A 95 6.39 -14.46 -10.87
CA ASP A 95 5.32 -14.64 -11.85
C ASP A 95 4.86 -13.29 -12.44
N LEU A 96 4.64 -12.30 -11.58
CA LEU A 96 4.18 -10.96 -11.99
C LEU A 96 5.25 -10.18 -12.76
N VAL A 97 6.49 -10.27 -12.31
CA VAL A 97 7.62 -9.62 -13.00
C VAL A 97 7.87 -10.25 -14.37
N ALA A 98 7.75 -11.58 -14.49
CA ALA A 98 7.84 -12.28 -15.79
C ALA A 98 6.73 -11.87 -16.76
N GLN A 99 5.55 -11.48 -16.26
CA GLN A 99 4.45 -10.90 -17.05
C GLN A 99 4.64 -9.42 -17.40
N GLY A 100 5.74 -8.80 -16.97
CA GLY A 100 6.05 -7.40 -17.23
C GLY A 100 5.43 -6.42 -16.25
N HIS A 101 4.89 -6.89 -15.12
CA HIS A 101 4.30 -6.04 -14.10
C HIS A 101 5.34 -5.55 -13.09
N GLN A 102 5.08 -4.38 -12.52
CA GLN A 102 5.78 -3.90 -11.33
C GLN A 102 5.06 -4.37 -10.08
N VAL A 103 5.81 -4.63 -9.01
CA VAL A 103 5.27 -5.20 -7.77
C VAL A 103 5.65 -4.36 -6.56
N MET A 104 4.67 -4.08 -5.70
CA MET A 104 4.88 -3.55 -4.35
C MET A 104 4.66 -4.66 -3.32
N VAL A 105 5.64 -4.88 -2.44
CA VAL A 105 5.56 -5.85 -1.36
C VAL A 105 5.47 -5.12 -0.02
N PHE A 106 4.34 -5.21 0.65
CA PHE A 106 4.14 -4.59 1.96
C PHE A 106 4.56 -5.53 3.08
N VAL A 107 5.38 -5.04 4.00
CA VAL A 107 5.85 -5.76 5.18
C VAL A 107 5.43 -5.05 6.47
N HIS A 108 5.39 -5.79 7.60
CA HIS A 108 4.85 -5.24 8.84
C HIS A 108 5.78 -4.26 9.57
N ALA A 109 7.10 -4.34 9.36
CA ALA A 109 8.06 -3.54 10.10
C ALA A 109 9.18 -3.03 9.21
N ARG A 110 9.69 -1.81 9.53
CA ARG A 110 10.78 -1.18 8.77
C ARG A 110 12.03 -2.05 8.62
N LYS A 111 12.42 -2.77 9.69
CA LYS A 111 13.57 -3.67 9.64
C LYS A 111 13.36 -4.88 8.73
N GLU A 112 12.11 -5.27 8.52
CA GLU A 112 11.75 -6.37 7.64
C GLU A 112 11.77 -5.96 6.17
N THR A 113 11.61 -4.68 5.85
CA THR A 113 11.67 -4.14 4.48
C THR A 113 12.99 -4.52 3.79
N VAL A 114 14.11 -4.14 4.38
CA VAL A 114 15.44 -4.46 3.84
C VAL A 114 15.67 -5.97 3.81
N LYS A 115 15.30 -6.67 4.90
CA LYS A 115 15.51 -8.12 5.01
C LYS A 115 14.71 -8.89 3.95
N ALA A 116 13.46 -8.52 3.72
CA ALA A 116 12.62 -9.14 2.70
C ALA A 116 13.17 -8.88 1.29
N ALA A 117 13.59 -7.65 1.00
CA ALA A 117 14.20 -7.29 -0.27
C ALA A 117 15.48 -8.10 -0.54
N MET A 118 16.35 -8.23 0.46
CA MET A 118 17.58 -9.04 0.37
C MET A 118 17.28 -10.52 0.17
N SER A 119 16.30 -11.06 0.93
CA SER A 119 15.88 -12.45 0.80
C SER A 119 15.35 -12.76 -0.61
N LEU A 120 14.49 -11.90 -1.17
CA LEU A 120 14.00 -12.11 -2.53
C LEU A 120 15.10 -12.00 -3.58
N ARG A 121 16.02 -11.07 -3.42
CA ARG A 121 17.20 -10.96 -4.28
C ARG A 121 18.06 -12.22 -4.24
N GLU A 122 18.32 -12.78 -3.06
CA GLU A 122 19.08 -14.03 -2.89
C GLU A 122 18.34 -15.20 -3.52
N MET A 123 17.03 -15.30 -3.32
CA MET A 123 16.19 -16.34 -3.93
C MET A 123 16.21 -16.25 -5.46
N SER A 124 16.15 -15.06 -6.04
CA SER A 124 16.22 -14.86 -7.49
C SER A 124 17.57 -15.32 -8.08
N ALA A 125 18.65 -15.13 -7.35
CA ALA A 125 19.97 -15.61 -7.76
C ALA A 125 20.07 -17.15 -7.68
N VAL A 126 19.52 -17.74 -6.62
CA VAL A 126 19.52 -19.22 -6.43
C VAL A 126 18.64 -19.90 -7.49
N GLU A 127 17.48 -19.35 -7.83
CA GLU A 127 16.56 -19.88 -8.85
C GLU A 127 17.03 -19.58 -10.29
N GLY A 128 18.10 -18.80 -10.46
CA GLY A 128 18.66 -18.48 -11.79
C GLY A 128 17.78 -17.53 -12.62
N ASN A 129 16.91 -16.76 -12.00
CA ASN A 129 16.00 -15.82 -12.66
C ASN A 129 16.26 -14.34 -12.30
N ALA A 130 17.43 -14.02 -11.75
CA ALA A 130 17.81 -12.68 -11.35
C ALA A 130 17.73 -11.66 -12.49
N GLU A 131 18.03 -12.07 -13.72
CA GLU A 131 17.98 -11.22 -14.91
C GLU A 131 16.57 -10.67 -15.18
N ASN A 132 15.52 -11.42 -14.84
CA ASN A 132 14.13 -10.97 -15.01
C ASN A 132 13.80 -9.75 -14.17
N PHE A 133 14.54 -9.50 -13.09
CA PHE A 133 14.34 -8.35 -12.19
C PHE A 133 15.16 -7.13 -12.61
N MET A 134 16.29 -7.33 -13.28
CA MET A 134 17.19 -6.23 -13.67
C MET A 134 16.52 -5.29 -14.68
N CYS A 135 16.95 -4.02 -14.65
CA CYS A 135 16.45 -2.96 -15.52
C CYS A 135 17.58 -2.25 -16.28
N GLU A 136 18.67 -2.94 -16.55
CA GLU A 136 19.87 -2.36 -17.21
C GLU A 136 19.59 -1.81 -18.61
N GLU A 137 18.58 -2.36 -19.30
CA GLU A 137 18.13 -1.89 -20.62
C GLU A 137 17.30 -0.58 -20.55
N HIS A 138 16.97 -0.10 -19.34
CA HIS A 138 16.18 1.11 -19.20
C HIS A 138 16.98 2.33 -19.71
N PRO A 139 16.41 3.20 -20.59
CA PRO A 139 17.15 4.30 -21.22
C PRO A 139 17.86 5.26 -20.25
N GLN A 140 17.30 5.41 -19.04
CA GLN A 140 17.85 6.28 -18.01
C GLN A 140 18.58 5.51 -16.89
N TRP A 141 18.83 4.21 -17.06
CA TRP A 141 19.45 3.39 -16.02
C TRP A 141 20.78 3.94 -15.52
N GLY A 142 21.67 4.34 -16.42
CA GLY A 142 22.96 4.95 -16.06
C GLY A 142 22.83 6.25 -15.26
N LEU A 143 21.82 7.07 -15.58
CA LEU A 143 21.51 8.28 -14.81
C LEU A 143 21.04 7.94 -13.39
N TYR A 144 20.12 6.98 -13.27
CA TYR A 144 19.61 6.53 -11.97
C TYR A 144 20.70 5.85 -11.15
N ARG A 145 21.53 5.01 -11.76
CA ARG A 145 22.68 4.38 -11.08
C ARG A 145 23.66 5.41 -10.51
N ARG A 146 23.92 6.47 -11.23
CA ARG A 146 24.75 7.58 -10.73
C ARG A 146 24.10 8.30 -9.56
N LYS A 147 22.82 8.67 -9.70
CA LYS A 147 22.06 9.32 -8.62
C LYS A 147 22.01 8.49 -7.35
N ILE A 148 21.72 7.18 -7.47
CA ILE A 148 21.67 6.28 -6.31
C ILE A 148 23.06 6.09 -5.69
N GLY A 149 24.12 6.18 -6.49
CA GLY A 149 25.50 6.17 -6.05
C GLY A 149 25.86 7.30 -5.09
N GLU A 150 25.17 8.44 -5.17
CA GLU A 150 25.35 9.59 -4.28
C GLU A 150 24.65 9.43 -2.92
N SER A 151 23.66 8.52 -2.80
CA SER A 151 22.98 8.25 -1.55
C SER A 151 23.95 7.65 -0.52
N ARG A 152 23.68 7.90 0.76
CA ARG A 152 24.38 7.26 1.88
C ARG A 152 23.78 5.89 2.26
N ASN A 153 22.64 5.55 1.69
CA ASN A 153 21.95 4.29 1.96
C ASN A 153 22.60 3.16 1.17
N LYS A 154 23.35 2.30 1.86
CA LYS A 154 24.11 1.19 1.26
C LYS A 154 23.17 0.10 0.73
N GLU A 155 22.11 -0.20 1.47
CA GLU A 155 21.11 -1.21 1.09
C GLU A 155 20.41 -0.83 -0.21
N MET A 156 20.02 0.43 -0.34
CA MET A 156 19.40 0.95 -1.55
C MET A 156 20.30 0.80 -2.78
N LYS A 157 21.60 1.11 -2.65
CA LYS A 157 22.59 0.93 -3.73
C LYS A 157 22.72 -0.53 -4.15
N MET A 158 22.82 -1.43 -3.17
CA MET A 158 23.02 -2.86 -3.41
C MET A 158 21.80 -3.51 -4.07
N LEU A 159 20.60 -3.05 -3.75
CA LEU A 159 19.34 -3.57 -4.28
C LEU A 159 19.02 -3.07 -5.69
N PHE A 160 19.40 -1.83 -6.00
CA PHE A 160 19.07 -1.18 -7.27
C PHE A 160 19.60 -1.95 -8.49
N ASP A 161 20.86 -2.36 -8.48
CA ASP A 161 21.47 -3.11 -9.59
C ASP A 161 20.74 -4.44 -9.88
N SER A 162 20.00 -4.94 -8.90
CA SER A 162 19.19 -6.16 -9.03
C SER A 162 17.70 -5.89 -9.32
N GLY A 163 17.32 -4.63 -9.57
CA GLY A 163 15.94 -4.23 -9.87
C GLY A 163 15.00 -4.12 -8.67
N PHE A 164 15.56 -4.14 -7.45
CA PHE A 164 14.80 -4.00 -6.21
C PHE A 164 14.98 -2.62 -5.59
N GLY A 165 13.93 -2.11 -4.99
CA GLY A 165 13.93 -0.88 -4.20
C GLY A 165 13.38 -1.12 -2.79
N ILE A 166 13.73 -0.22 -1.88
CA ILE A 166 13.16 -0.18 -0.52
C ILE A 166 12.53 1.19 -0.27
N HIS A 167 11.41 1.18 0.43
CA HIS A 167 10.69 2.41 0.77
C HIS A 167 10.07 2.30 2.15
N HIS A 168 10.55 3.10 3.08
CA HIS A 168 9.97 3.16 4.43
C HIS A 168 10.21 4.52 5.09
N ALA A 169 9.41 4.86 6.09
CA ALA A 169 9.44 6.15 6.76
C ALA A 169 10.76 6.50 7.48
N GLY A 170 11.66 5.52 7.70
CA GLY A 170 12.98 5.73 8.29
C GLY A 170 14.05 6.18 7.31
N MET A 171 13.76 6.21 6.00
CA MET A 171 14.68 6.72 4.97
C MET A 171 14.64 8.24 4.89
N LEU A 172 15.70 8.86 4.40
CA LEU A 172 15.71 10.28 4.05
C LEU A 172 14.63 10.54 2.98
N ARG A 173 14.02 11.70 3.04
CA ARG A 173 12.99 12.10 2.06
C ARG A 173 13.52 12.10 0.63
N SER A 174 14.76 12.55 0.45
CA SER A 174 15.44 12.50 -0.86
C SER A 174 15.55 11.10 -1.43
N ASP A 175 15.93 10.12 -0.59
CA ASP A 175 16.05 8.73 -1.00
C ASP A 175 14.69 8.12 -1.34
N ARG A 176 13.65 8.42 -0.55
CA ARG A 176 12.28 7.98 -0.85
C ARG A 176 11.77 8.52 -2.17
N ASN A 177 11.87 9.84 -2.38
CA ASN A 177 11.46 10.47 -3.64
C ASN A 177 12.23 9.90 -4.84
N MET A 178 13.50 9.55 -4.64
CA MET A 178 14.32 8.94 -5.69
C MET A 178 13.80 7.54 -6.05
N ILE A 179 13.52 6.69 -5.07
CA ILE A 179 12.96 5.34 -5.30
C ILE A 179 11.56 5.43 -5.93
N GLU A 180 10.70 6.34 -5.46
CA GLU A 180 9.38 6.58 -6.04
C GLU A 180 9.49 6.95 -7.54
N SER A 181 10.37 7.90 -7.87
CA SER A 181 10.61 8.32 -9.26
C SER A 181 11.16 7.19 -10.14
N MET A 182 12.07 6.37 -9.61
CA MET A 182 12.61 5.21 -10.33
C MET A 182 11.57 4.12 -10.55
N PHE A 183 10.69 3.90 -9.57
CA PHE A 183 9.59 2.95 -9.70
C PHE A 183 8.54 3.44 -10.71
N GLU A 184 8.16 4.71 -10.64
CA GLU A 184 7.25 5.33 -11.61
C GLU A 184 7.80 5.24 -13.05
N ALA A 185 9.11 5.48 -13.22
CA ALA A 185 9.79 5.37 -14.51
C ALA A 185 10.05 3.92 -14.96
N LYS A 186 9.67 2.90 -14.18
CA LYS A 186 9.93 1.46 -14.42
C LYS A 186 11.43 1.09 -14.43
N ALA A 187 12.27 1.88 -13.81
CA ALA A 187 13.70 1.58 -13.61
C ALA A 187 13.96 0.65 -12.41
N ILE A 188 12.91 0.32 -11.65
CA ILE A 188 12.85 -0.69 -10.58
C ILE A 188 11.59 -1.50 -10.79
N LYS A 189 11.67 -2.83 -10.71
CA LYS A 189 10.53 -3.74 -10.89
C LYS A 189 9.81 -4.07 -9.60
N VAL A 190 10.55 -4.14 -8.50
CA VAL A 190 9.98 -4.52 -7.19
C VAL A 190 10.38 -3.51 -6.13
N ILE A 191 9.41 -3.06 -5.32
CA ILE A 191 9.60 -2.16 -4.19
C ILE A 191 9.02 -2.78 -2.90
N PHE A 192 9.72 -2.60 -1.76
CA PHE A 192 9.36 -3.12 -0.44
C PHE A 192 9.08 -2.00 0.54
#